data_95c80257a4998435a77562a2dafd1867
#
_entry.id   95c80257a4998435a77562a2dafd1867
#
_cell.length_a   1.000
_cell.length_b   1.000
_cell.length_c   1.000
_cell.angle_alpha   90.00
_cell.angle_beta   90.00
_cell.angle_gamma   90.00
#
_symmetry.space_group_name_H-M   'P 1'
#
loop_
_entity.id
_entity.type
_entity.pdbx_description
1 polymer ?
#
loop_
_entity_poly.entity_id
_entity_poly.type
_entity_poly.pdbx_seq_one_letter_code
_entity_poly.pdbx_strand_id
1 'polypeptide(L)'
;MAILEKNGALRGTAGTVVFRRFRTHTVVQKLPERKKGQTLASRASACEFGLASTSAASIRDALKPVFRNRHDGAMVNRFNSAVYHSILGSRTAARGNRDLHDGDLDCLKGFEFNAESPLSEALKVKPVVSLSPEGRIRIQMDALHSNTDLKVPAKFREMTGRFRLRFLVTALNF
;
A
#
# COMPACT_ATOMS: atom_id res chain seq x y z
N MET A 1 -5.08 -35.06 1.29
CA MET A 1 -5.18 -35.83 0.04
C MET A 1 -4.71 -34.96 -1.11
N ALA A 2 -3.87 -35.49 -2.00
CA ALA A 2 -3.46 -34.77 -3.21
C ALA A 2 -4.43 -35.09 -4.35
N ILE A 3 -4.70 -34.07 -5.18
CA ILE A 3 -5.62 -34.16 -6.32
C ILE A 3 -4.84 -33.76 -7.57
N LEU A 4 -5.00 -34.53 -8.65
CA LEU A 4 -4.50 -34.19 -9.98
C LEU A 4 -5.55 -33.33 -10.67
N GLU A 5 -5.22 -32.09 -10.99
CA GLU A 5 -6.09 -31.20 -11.75
C GLU A 5 -6.14 -31.55 -13.25
N LYS A 6 -7.17 -31.10 -13.97
CA LYS A 6 -7.32 -31.37 -15.42
C LYS A 6 -6.15 -30.88 -16.28
N ASN A 7 -5.42 -29.89 -15.80
CA ASN A 7 -4.22 -29.32 -16.44
C ASN A 7 -2.92 -30.09 -16.11
N GLY A 8 -3.01 -31.23 -15.42
CA GLY A 8 -1.86 -32.02 -15.00
C GLY A 8 -1.15 -31.53 -13.72
N ALA A 9 -1.61 -30.44 -13.09
CA ALA A 9 -1.02 -29.93 -11.88
C ALA A 9 -1.48 -30.74 -10.65
N LEU A 10 -0.53 -31.04 -9.74
CA LEU A 10 -0.82 -31.66 -8.44
C LEU A 10 -1.10 -30.58 -7.41
N ARG A 11 -2.14 -30.77 -6.59
CA ARG A 11 -2.49 -29.89 -5.48
C ARG A 11 -2.93 -30.68 -4.25
N GLY A 12 -2.54 -30.25 -3.06
CA GLY A 12 -2.91 -30.86 -1.79
C GLY A 12 -1.79 -31.64 -1.16
N THR A 13 -2.09 -32.59 -0.27
CA THR A 13 -1.11 -33.29 0.58
C THR A 13 -1.09 -34.78 0.25
N ALA A 14 0.11 -35.33 0.09
CA ALA A 14 0.36 -36.77 -0.06
C ALA A 14 1.44 -37.18 0.94
N GLY A 15 1.07 -37.92 1.99
CA GLY A 15 1.98 -38.30 3.06
C GLY A 15 2.65 -37.11 3.73
N THR A 16 3.96 -37.06 3.69
CA THR A 16 4.78 -35.96 4.27
C THR A 16 5.05 -34.82 3.32
N VAL A 17 4.43 -34.82 2.13
CA VAL A 17 4.67 -33.84 1.08
C VAL A 17 3.39 -33.06 0.78
N VAL A 18 3.54 -31.75 0.55
CA VAL A 18 2.46 -30.87 0.08
C VAL A 18 2.79 -30.30 -1.29
N PHE A 19 1.82 -30.36 -2.18
CA PHE A 19 1.83 -29.76 -3.50
C PHE A 19 1.00 -28.48 -3.48
N ARG A 20 1.59 -27.36 -3.88
CA ARG A 20 0.87 -26.08 -3.97
C ARG A 20 1.25 -25.33 -5.23
N ARG A 21 0.31 -24.58 -5.76
CA ARG A 21 0.59 -23.67 -6.87
C ARG A 21 1.22 -22.38 -6.34
N PHE A 22 2.32 -21.98 -6.95
CA PHE A 22 2.93 -20.68 -6.73
C PHE A 22 3.19 -20.01 -8.09
N ARG A 23 2.39 -19.01 -8.42
CA ARG A 23 2.36 -18.38 -9.75
C ARG A 23 2.07 -19.43 -10.83
N THR A 24 3.02 -19.67 -11.74
CA THR A 24 2.92 -20.64 -12.84
C THR A 24 3.48 -22.02 -12.50
N HIS A 25 4.11 -22.20 -11.32
CA HIS A 25 4.81 -23.42 -10.94
C HIS A 25 4.04 -24.22 -9.88
N THR A 26 4.16 -25.53 -9.95
CA THR A 26 3.80 -26.42 -8.85
C THR A 26 5.01 -26.58 -7.93
N VAL A 27 4.86 -26.15 -6.69
CA VAL A 27 5.89 -26.28 -5.66
C VAL A 27 5.61 -27.52 -4.83
N VAL A 28 6.65 -28.32 -4.64
CA VAL A 28 6.63 -29.53 -3.79
C VAL A 28 7.49 -29.23 -2.59
N GLN A 29 6.95 -29.39 -1.40
CA GLN A 29 7.68 -29.14 -0.16
C GLN A 29 7.29 -30.17 0.91
N LYS A 30 8.18 -30.40 1.88
CA LYS A 30 7.86 -31.21 3.06
C LYS A 30 6.69 -30.56 3.81
N LEU A 31 5.73 -31.36 4.24
CA LEU A 31 4.66 -30.90 5.11
C LEU A 31 5.28 -30.33 6.40
N PRO A 32 5.05 -29.07 6.74
CA PRO A 32 5.60 -28.51 7.95
C PRO A 32 5.01 -29.21 9.18
N GLU A 33 5.85 -29.51 10.12
CA GLU A 33 5.43 -30.06 11.43
C GLU A 33 4.57 -28.99 12.13
N ARG A 34 3.41 -29.39 12.63
CA ARG A 34 2.54 -28.50 13.40
C ARG A 34 3.25 -28.12 14.69
N LYS A 35 3.81 -26.94 14.76
CA LYS A 35 4.31 -26.38 16.01
C LYS A 35 3.10 -26.15 16.94
N LYS A 36 3.22 -26.53 18.19
CA LYS A 36 2.19 -26.29 19.22
C LYS A 36 2.10 -24.80 19.52
N GLY A 37 1.15 -24.10 18.86
CA GLY A 37 0.86 -22.69 19.09
C GLY A 37 1.87 -21.71 18.47
N GLN A 38 1.52 -20.44 18.55
CA GLN A 38 2.40 -19.33 18.15
C GLN A 38 3.22 -18.86 19.35
N THR A 39 4.47 -18.49 19.11
CA THR A 39 5.28 -17.81 20.13
C THR A 39 4.70 -16.44 20.46
N LEU A 40 4.98 -15.89 21.63
CA LEU A 40 4.56 -14.54 22.02
C LEU A 40 5.00 -13.50 20.99
N ALA A 41 6.24 -13.61 20.51
CA ALA A 41 6.77 -12.72 19.47
C ALA A 41 6.02 -12.84 18.12
N SER A 42 5.59 -14.04 17.75
CA SER A 42 4.81 -14.28 16.54
C SER A 42 3.40 -13.71 16.68
N ARG A 43 2.78 -13.85 17.85
CA ARG A 43 1.46 -13.26 18.14
C ARG A 43 1.52 -11.73 18.11
N ALA A 44 2.52 -11.14 18.74
CA ALA A 44 2.73 -9.69 18.74
C ALA A 44 2.85 -9.15 17.30
N SER A 45 3.68 -9.77 16.47
CA SER A 45 3.81 -9.36 15.06
C SER A 45 2.54 -9.58 14.24
N ALA A 46 1.79 -10.64 14.50
CA ALA A 46 0.52 -10.88 13.82
C ALA A 46 -0.54 -9.83 14.21
N CYS A 47 -0.56 -9.40 15.47
CA CYS A 47 -1.44 -8.34 15.96
C CYS A 47 -1.14 -7.01 15.25
N GLU A 48 0.13 -6.58 15.25
CA GLU A 48 0.55 -5.34 14.57
C GLU A 48 0.30 -5.38 13.05
N PHE A 49 0.54 -6.52 12.41
CA PHE A 49 0.24 -6.68 10.98
C PHE A 49 -1.27 -6.62 10.70
N GLY A 50 -2.08 -7.22 11.57
CA GLY A 50 -3.55 -7.14 11.48
C GLY A 50 -4.03 -5.70 11.60
N LEU A 51 -3.51 -4.96 12.59
CA LEU A 51 -3.80 -3.54 12.78
C LEU A 51 -3.36 -2.71 11.56
N ALA A 52 -2.16 -2.93 11.05
CA ALA A 52 -1.68 -2.25 9.85
C ALA A 52 -2.61 -2.47 8.65
N SER A 53 -3.09 -3.69 8.45
CA SER A 53 -3.96 -4.02 7.34
C SER A 53 -5.33 -3.34 7.43
N THR A 54 -5.92 -3.27 8.63
CA THR A 54 -7.20 -2.58 8.88
C THR A 54 -7.05 -1.07 8.75
N SER A 55 -6.03 -0.48 9.36
CA SER A 55 -5.74 0.95 9.23
C SER A 55 -5.48 1.34 7.78
N ALA A 56 -4.68 0.55 7.06
CA ALA A 56 -4.43 0.78 5.65
C ALA A 56 -5.71 0.68 4.79
N ALA A 57 -6.63 -0.22 5.12
CA ALA A 57 -7.91 -0.31 4.43
C ALA A 57 -8.75 0.95 4.66
N SER A 58 -8.87 1.43 5.90
CA SER A 58 -9.60 2.66 6.25
C SER A 58 -9.03 3.88 5.53
N ILE A 59 -7.71 4.03 5.50
CA ILE A 59 -7.06 5.13 4.77
C ILE A 59 -7.35 5.04 3.27
N ARG A 60 -7.22 3.87 2.66
CA ARG A 60 -7.52 3.69 1.23
C ARG A 60 -8.97 4.01 0.91
N ASP A 61 -9.91 3.60 1.74
CA ASP A 61 -11.33 3.90 1.53
C ASP A 61 -11.61 5.40 1.59
N ALA A 62 -11.00 6.12 2.54
CA ALA A 62 -11.09 7.57 2.62
C ALA A 62 -10.50 8.28 1.39
N LEU A 63 -9.40 7.76 0.84
CA LEU A 63 -8.72 8.34 -0.32
C LEU A 63 -9.28 7.86 -1.67
N LYS A 64 -10.15 6.86 -1.70
CA LYS A 64 -10.74 6.27 -2.90
C LYS A 64 -11.36 7.30 -3.88
N PRO A 65 -12.00 8.39 -3.45
CA PRO A 65 -12.51 9.42 -4.35
C PRO A 65 -11.45 10.06 -5.26
N VAL A 66 -10.18 10.08 -4.83
CA VAL A 66 -9.08 10.67 -5.61
C VAL A 66 -8.51 9.68 -6.61
N PHE A 67 -8.05 8.51 -6.15
CA PHE A 67 -7.39 7.57 -7.03
C PHE A 67 -8.37 6.64 -7.78
N ARG A 68 -9.58 6.40 -7.24
CA ARG A 68 -10.60 5.51 -7.85
C ARG A 68 -9.98 4.17 -8.29
N ASN A 69 -10.07 3.85 -9.59
CA ASN A 69 -9.49 2.65 -10.18
C ASN A 69 -8.12 2.91 -10.87
N ARG A 70 -7.46 4.04 -10.57
CA ARG A 70 -6.19 4.44 -11.19
C ARG A 70 -5.01 4.05 -10.31
N HIS A 71 -4.94 2.79 -9.94
CA HIS A 71 -3.86 2.21 -9.14
C HIS A 71 -3.31 0.97 -9.83
N ASP A 72 -2.07 0.62 -9.52
CA ASP A 72 -1.46 -0.63 -9.99
C ASP A 72 -1.95 -1.84 -9.16
N GLY A 73 -1.77 -3.05 -9.70
CA GLY A 73 -2.21 -4.29 -9.05
C GLY A 73 -1.49 -4.63 -7.74
N ALA A 74 -0.33 -4.02 -7.46
CA ALA A 74 0.45 -4.24 -6.25
C ALA A 74 0.19 -3.17 -5.16
N MET A 75 -0.57 -2.12 -5.47
CA MET A 75 -0.80 -0.96 -4.60
C MET A 75 -1.22 -1.35 -3.20
N VAL A 76 -2.16 -2.28 -3.05
CA VAL A 76 -2.69 -2.70 -1.73
C VAL A 76 -1.57 -3.27 -0.86
N ASN A 77 -0.73 -4.14 -1.42
CA ASN A 77 0.37 -4.75 -0.69
C ASN A 77 1.45 -3.73 -0.33
N ARG A 78 1.80 -2.84 -1.28
CA ARG A 78 2.76 -1.75 -1.03
C ARG A 78 2.26 -0.80 0.07
N PHE A 79 0.98 -0.43 0.03
CA PHE A 79 0.41 0.48 1.02
C PHE A 79 0.31 -0.17 2.40
N ASN A 80 -0.13 -1.44 2.48
CA ASN A 80 -0.13 -2.19 3.75
C ASN A 80 1.28 -2.29 4.34
N SER A 81 2.29 -2.50 3.50
CA SER A 81 3.69 -2.51 3.93
C SER A 81 4.14 -1.15 4.47
N ALA A 82 3.79 -0.05 3.81
CA ALA A 82 4.13 1.30 4.26
C ALA A 82 3.48 1.62 5.62
N VAL A 83 2.19 1.30 5.79
CA VAL A 83 1.49 1.47 7.07
C VAL A 83 2.08 0.57 8.16
N TYR A 84 2.45 -0.66 7.84
CA TYR A 84 3.12 -1.54 8.80
C TYR A 84 4.48 -0.98 9.24
N HIS A 85 5.26 -0.44 8.32
CA HIS A 85 6.54 0.23 8.67
C HIS A 85 6.31 1.48 9.53
N SER A 86 5.23 2.23 9.29
CA SER A 86 4.86 3.35 10.16
C SER A 86 4.61 2.89 11.59
N ILE A 87 3.85 1.81 11.80
CA ILE A 87 3.60 1.22 13.13
C ILE A 87 4.91 0.74 13.76
N LEU A 88 5.78 0.09 12.99
CA LEU A 88 7.08 -0.37 13.50
C LEU A 88 7.99 0.78 13.93
N GLY A 89 7.81 1.97 13.37
CA GLY A 89 8.53 3.19 13.71
C GLY A 89 8.18 3.79 15.08
N SER A 90 7.15 3.29 15.77
CA SER A 90 6.82 3.72 17.12
C SER A 90 8.01 3.52 18.07
N ARG A 91 8.35 4.59 18.79
CA ARG A 91 9.46 4.62 19.78
C ARG A 91 8.97 4.51 21.22
N THR A 92 7.67 4.62 21.45
CA THR A 92 7.05 4.71 22.78
C THR A 92 6.45 3.39 23.21
N ALA A 93 5.87 2.63 22.28
CA ALA A 93 5.17 1.39 22.59
C ALA A 93 6.03 0.13 22.38
N ALA A 94 5.84 -0.87 23.23
CA ALA A 94 6.48 -2.16 23.11
C ALA A 94 5.89 -2.97 21.94
N ARG A 95 6.67 -3.91 21.41
CA ARG A 95 6.22 -4.81 20.34
C ARG A 95 4.93 -5.53 20.71
N GLY A 96 3.96 -5.48 19.83
CA GLY A 96 2.61 -6.04 20.02
C GLY A 96 1.56 -5.02 20.45
N ASN A 97 1.99 -3.84 20.95
CA ASN A 97 1.12 -2.75 21.38
C ASN A 97 1.34 -1.46 20.57
N ARG A 98 2.19 -1.50 19.55
CA ARG A 98 2.41 -0.35 18.67
C ARG A 98 1.22 -0.15 17.75
N ASP A 99 0.87 1.09 17.51
CA ASP A 99 -0.20 1.50 16.63
C ASP A 99 0.24 2.59 15.65
N LEU A 100 -0.69 3.07 14.83
CA LEU A 100 -0.40 4.11 13.84
C LEU A 100 -0.33 5.51 14.47
N HIS A 101 -1.00 5.72 15.61
CA HIS A 101 -1.00 7.01 16.30
C HIS A 101 0.38 7.38 16.82
N ASP A 102 1.09 6.39 17.41
CA ASP A 102 2.46 6.53 17.90
C ASP A 102 3.52 6.21 16.86
N GLY A 103 3.10 5.87 15.65
CA GLY A 103 3.96 5.43 14.55
C GLY A 103 4.68 6.58 13.83
N ASP A 104 5.61 6.22 12.97
CA ASP A 104 6.29 7.16 12.08
C ASP A 104 5.51 7.32 10.76
N LEU A 105 4.67 8.36 10.69
CA LEU A 105 3.86 8.64 9.50
C LEU A 105 4.69 9.13 8.29
N ASP A 106 5.95 9.47 8.47
CA ASP A 106 6.84 9.87 7.38
C ASP A 106 7.03 8.74 6.36
N CYS A 107 6.85 7.49 6.78
CA CYS A 107 6.83 6.33 5.88
C CYS A 107 5.71 6.38 4.81
N LEU A 108 4.68 7.19 5.00
CA LEU A 108 3.57 7.35 4.06
C LEU A 108 3.77 8.53 3.11
N LYS A 109 4.72 9.42 3.39
CA LYS A 109 5.00 10.58 2.54
C LYS A 109 5.45 10.13 1.15
N GLY A 110 4.88 10.75 0.12
CA GLY A 110 5.24 10.45 -1.26
C GLY A 110 4.78 9.08 -1.75
N PHE A 111 3.84 8.42 -1.05
CA PHE A 111 3.32 7.14 -1.52
C PHE A 111 2.56 7.29 -2.84
N GLU A 112 2.99 6.55 -3.85
CA GLU A 112 2.37 6.53 -5.17
C GLU A 112 1.36 5.39 -5.30
N PHE A 113 0.07 5.73 -5.50
CA PHE A 113 -0.98 4.74 -5.70
C PHE A 113 -0.86 3.99 -7.02
N ASN A 114 -0.17 4.58 -8.00
CA ASN A 114 0.18 3.94 -9.25
C ASN A 114 1.69 4.11 -9.52
N ALA A 115 2.46 3.05 -9.26
CA ALA A 115 3.89 3.05 -9.50
C ALA A 115 4.27 3.08 -10.99
N GLU A 116 3.34 2.70 -11.88
CA GLU A 116 3.57 2.74 -13.34
C GLU A 116 3.37 4.15 -13.91
N SER A 117 2.74 5.05 -13.14
CA SER A 117 2.52 6.45 -13.52
C SER A 117 2.62 7.34 -12.27
N PRO A 118 3.83 7.52 -11.74
CA PRO A 118 4.03 8.29 -10.51
C PRO A 118 3.74 9.78 -10.75
N LEU A 119 3.07 10.39 -9.77
CA LEU A 119 2.73 11.81 -9.82
C LEU A 119 4.00 12.68 -9.86
N SER A 120 5.05 12.27 -9.19
CA SER A 120 6.34 12.95 -9.15
C SER A 120 6.99 13.11 -10.53
N GLU A 121 6.71 12.18 -11.46
CA GLU A 121 7.16 12.28 -12.83
C GLU A 121 6.18 13.04 -13.74
N ALA A 122 4.88 12.90 -13.45
CA ALA A 122 3.82 13.51 -14.24
C ALA A 122 3.68 15.01 -13.98
N LEU A 123 3.95 15.46 -12.75
CA LEU A 123 3.83 16.85 -12.30
C LEU A 123 5.16 17.34 -11.74
N LYS A 124 5.81 18.28 -12.43
CA LYS A 124 7.10 18.81 -12.01
C LYS A 124 7.00 19.83 -10.87
N VAL A 125 5.93 20.62 -10.87
CA VAL A 125 5.64 21.59 -9.81
C VAL A 125 5.00 20.87 -8.63
N LYS A 126 5.69 20.84 -7.49
CA LYS A 126 5.19 20.15 -6.30
C LYS A 126 4.39 21.13 -5.43
N PRO A 127 3.18 20.75 -4.98
CA PRO A 127 2.46 21.54 -4.00
C PRO A 127 3.17 21.49 -2.65
N VAL A 128 3.25 22.63 -1.99
CA VAL A 128 3.71 22.76 -0.60
C VAL A 128 2.49 22.75 0.31
N VAL A 129 2.46 21.81 1.23
CA VAL A 129 1.38 21.69 2.21
C VAL A 129 1.89 22.13 3.57
N SER A 130 1.18 23.04 4.20
CA SER A 130 1.47 23.51 5.56
C SER A 130 0.23 23.42 6.42
N LEU A 131 0.43 23.10 7.69
CA LEU A 131 -0.60 23.07 8.73
C LEU A 131 -0.32 24.19 9.72
N SER A 132 -1.30 25.07 9.95
CA SER A 132 -1.17 26.09 10.98
C SER A 132 -1.47 25.52 12.36
N PRO A 133 -1.04 26.19 13.46
CA PRO A 133 -1.36 25.77 14.83
C PRO A 133 -2.87 25.69 15.09
N GLU A 134 -3.67 26.51 14.38
CA GLU A 134 -5.13 26.52 14.49
C GLU A 134 -5.81 25.42 13.66
N GLY A 135 -5.04 24.45 13.13
CA GLY A 135 -5.57 23.34 12.36
C GLY A 135 -5.95 23.67 10.90
N ARG A 136 -5.54 24.85 10.38
CA ARG A 136 -5.80 25.23 8.99
C ARG A 136 -4.77 24.60 8.07
N ILE A 137 -5.24 23.91 7.04
CA ILE A 137 -4.39 23.35 6.00
C ILE A 137 -4.30 24.34 4.85
N ARG A 138 -3.06 24.69 4.49
CA ARG A 138 -2.76 25.54 3.33
C ARG A 138 -2.02 24.72 2.30
N ILE A 139 -2.50 24.74 1.08
CA ILE A 139 -1.85 24.13 -0.08
C ILE A 139 -1.43 25.28 -1.00
N GLN A 140 -0.13 25.41 -1.21
CA GLN A 140 0.45 26.40 -2.14
C GLN A 140 1.10 25.66 -3.30
N MET A 141 0.93 26.16 -4.48
CA MET A 141 1.55 25.65 -5.69
C MET A 141 1.94 26.83 -6.57
N ASP A 142 3.14 26.79 -7.13
CA ASP A 142 3.60 27.77 -8.08
C ASP A 142 2.77 27.72 -9.37
N ALA A 143 2.87 28.77 -10.19
CA ALA A 143 2.19 28.82 -11.48
C ALA A 143 2.56 27.61 -12.32
N LEU A 144 1.56 26.92 -12.86
CA LEU A 144 1.73 25.71 -13.65
C LEU A 144 1.65 26.02 -15.15
N HIS A 145 2.69 25.71 -15.87
CA HIS A 145 2.74 25.76 -17.33
C HIS A 145 2.50 24.37 -17.92
N SER A 146 1.36 24.19 -18.57
CA SER A 146 0.92 22.86 -19.06
C SER A 146 1.91 22.18 -19.99
N ASN A 147 2.68 22.95 -20.76
CA ASN A 147 3.63 22.38 -21.74
C ASN A 147 4.96 21.93 -21.13
N THR A 148 5.37 22.55 -20.02
CA THR A 148 6.69 22.31 -19.40
C THR A 148 6.60 21.50 -18.11
N ASP A 149 5.53 21.68 -17.35
CA ASP A 149 5.42 21.17 -15.99
C ASP A 149 4.56 19.91 -15.87
N LEU A 150 3.87 19.55 -16.98
CA LEU A 150 3.12 18.31 -17.09
C LEU A 150 3.78 17.36 -18.10
N LYS A 151 4.09 16.14 -17.65
CA LYS A 151 4.54 15.07 -18.53
C LYS A 151 3.32 14.34 -19.09
N VAL A 152 2.94 14.70 -20.32
CA VAL A 152 1.85 14.02 -21.03
C VAL A 152 2.45 13.02 -22.02
N PRO A 153 1.98 11.75 -22.07
CA PRO A 153 2.41 10.79 -23.08
C PRO A 153 2.22 11.36 -24.49
N ALA A 154 3.18 11.11 -25.39
CA ALA A 154 3.23 11.71 -26.75
C ALA A 154 1.91 11.55 -27.51
N LYS A 155 1.28 10.36 -27.41
CA LYS A 155 0.00 10.06 -28.09
C LYS A 155 -1.19 10.92 -27.62
N PHE A 156 -1.07 11.63 -26.50
CA PHE A 156 -2.14 12.46 -25.96
C PHE A 156 -1.84 13.96 -26.02
N ARG A 157 -0.63 14.36 -26.44
CA ARG A 157 -0.23 15.79 -26.45
C ARG A 157 -1.13 16.66 -27.32
N GLU A 158 -1.54 16.14 -28.47
CA GLU A 158 -2.42 16.85 -29.39
C GLU A 158 -3.91 16.81 -28.99
N MET A 159 -4.28 15.85 -28.12
CA MET A 159 -5.66 15.64 -27.70
C MET A 159 -6.00 16.32 -26.38
N THR A 160 -5.02 16.82 -25.64
CA THR A 160 -5.22 17.27 -24.26
C THR A 160 -5.39 18.79 -24.22
N GLY A 161 -6.64 19.26 -24.30
CA GLY A 161 -6.97 20.66 -24.07
C GLY A 161 -7.17 21.04 -22.60
N ARG A 162 -7.31 20.07 -21.68
CA ARG A 162 -7.63 20.33 -20.27
C ARG A 162 -7.00 19.28 -19.38
N PHE A 163 -6.51 19.70 -18.20
CA PHE A 163 -6.09 18.83 -17.10
C PHE A 163 -6.84 19.21 -15.83
N ARG A 164 -6.89 18.29 -14.88
CA ARG A 164 -7.53 18.51 -13.57
C ARG A 164 -6.61 18.01 -12.47
N LEU A 165 -6.24 18.90 -11.55
CA LEU A 165 -5.64 18.54 -10.27
C LEU A 165 -6.74 18.40 -9.22
N ARG A 166 -6.64 17.38 -8.40
CA ARG A 166 -7.54 17.14 -7.27
C ARG A 166 -6.71 17.00 -6.00
N PHE A 167 -7.10 17.74 -5.00
CA PHE A 167 -6.58 17.62 -3.64
C PHE A 167 -7.69 17.07 -2.76
N LEU A 168 -7.35 16.13 -1.92
CA LEU A 168 -8.25 15.60 -0.90
C LEU A 168 -7.56 15.72 0.44
N VAL A 169 -8.25 16.30 1.38
CA VAL A 169 -7.89 16.35 2.79
C VAL A 169 -8.88 15.49 3.54
N THR A 170 -8.41 14.60 4.37
CA THR A 170 -9.26 13.76 5.21
C THR A 170 -8.66 13.68 6.60
N ALA A 171 -9.53 13.66 7.61
CA ALA A 171 -9.17 13.35 8.98
C ALA A 171 -9.62 11.91 9.28
N LEU A 172 -8.76 11.14 9.89
CA LEU A 172 -9.02 9.77 10.28
C LEU A 172 -8.74 9.65 11.79
N ASN A 173 -9.64 8.95 12.48
CA ASN A 173 -9.45 8.55 13.86
C ASN A 173 -9.18 7.04 13.88
N PHE A 174 -8.04 6.65 14.48
CA PHE A 174 -7.61 5.26 14.57
C PHE A 174 -7.69 4.75 16.02
#